data_49c410ae590c6e096dea6a220f489ff8
#
_entry.id   49c410ae590c6e096dea6a220f489ff8
#
_cell.length_a   1.000
_cell.length_b   1.000
_cell.length_c   1.000
_cell.angle_alpha   90.00
_cell.angle_beta   90.00
_cell.angle_gamma   90.00
#
_symmetry.space_group_name_H-M   'P 1'
#
loop_
_entity.id
_entity.type
_entity.pdbx_description
1 polymer ?
#
loop_
_entity_poly.entity_id
_entity_poly.type
_entity_poly.pdbx_seq_one_letter_code
_entity_poly.pdbx_strand_id
1 'polypeptide(L)'
;MGSEDTTTAYWDAAAADFDQEPDHGLRDPGVRAAWAARLCDWLPERPPGEPLDVLDLGCGTGSLALLLTEDGHRVTGVDRSPPMAERARVKLAGTGATVLVGDAAAPPVAERAFDVLLVRHLLWLLPGPAAVLRRWARLLRPGGRLVLVEGRWGESDPVGLTAAELTRLVEPLAVRTRLEQLGPDAALWGREVRDERYVLIADLARPVRHTEIVDVHLILRRGGEVLLARRSGTGYADGLLHAPSGHVEDGEDVRAALIREAEEETGIVLAPDEVRTALVMQHKSPSGAPRTGWFFEADATGPGGGHRPVNREPDKCAELGWFPLDALPDDMVAYCRAGLEAYRAGERFVLHWHEPGDSIGVDPGGPDRLVPLPVSSPVTRTAPGHSAIP
;
A
#
# COMPACT_ATOMS: atom_id res chain seq x y z
N MET A 1 24.55 28.77 11.80
CA MET A 1 25.53 28.57 10.69
C MET A 1 26.88 28.17 11.30
N GLY A 2 27.06 27.00 11.84
CA GLY A 2 28.28 26.62 12.57
C GLY A 2 28.57 25.14 12.73
N SER A 3 27.58 24.27 12.89
CA SER A 3 27.85 22.84 13.15
C SER A 3 27.88 22.00 11.87
N GLU A 4 27.06 22.28 10.87
CA GLU A 4 26.98 21.51 9.63
C GLU A 4 28.21 21.70 8.72
N ASP A 5 28.71 22.96 8.59
CA ASP A 5 29.91 23.27 7.83
C ASP A 5 31.17 22.64 8.46
N THR A 6 31.21 22.59 9.78
CA THR A 6 32.34 22.00 10.52
C THR A 6 32.40 20.47 10.31
N THR A 7 31.25 19.81 10.28
CA THR A 7 31.17 18.35 10.05
C THR A 7 31.59 17.98 8.62
N THR A 8 31.15 18.74 7.62
CA THR A 8 31.52 18.49 6.21
C THR A 8 33.02 18.70 6.02
N ALA A 9 33.60 19.78 6.54
CA ALA A 9 35.02 20.06 6.46
C ALA A 9 35.90 18.96 7.13
N TYR A 10 35.42 18.36 8.22
CA TYR A 10 36.08 17.21 8.84
C TYR A 10 36.15 16.02 7.90
N TRP A 11 35.04 15.64 7.27
CA TRP A 11 35.02 14.50 6.33
C TRP A 11 35.77 14.77 5.04
N ASP A 12 35.79 16.01 4.56
CA ASP A 12 36.61 16.41 3.40
C ASP A 12 38.08 16.21 3.68
N ALA A 13 38.56 16.58 4.86
CA ALA A 13 39.94 16.37 5.27
C ALA A 13 40.26 14.89 5.50
N ALA A 14 39.33 14.14 6.08
CA ALA A 14 39.50 12.71 6.35
C ALA A 14 39.52 11.84 5.08
N ALA A 15 38.98 12.31 3.97
CA ALA A 15 38.81 11.51 2.75
C ALA A 15 40.15 10.92 2.24
N ALA A 16 41.26 11.62 2.43
CA ALA A 16 42.56 11.17 1.95
C ALA A 16 43.00 9.83 2.56
N ASP A 17 42.78 9.67 3.85
CA ASP A 17 43.26 8.54 4.64
C ASP A 17 42.15 7.59 5.10
N PHE A 18 40.89 7.87 4.76
CA PHE A 18 39.70 7.13 5.22
C PHE A 18 39.82 5.62 4.99
N ASP A 19 40.33 5.21 3.86
CA ASP A 19 40.51 3.80 3.50
C ASP A 19 41.67 3.10 4.21
N GLN A 20 42.44 3.80 5.07
CA GLN A 20 43.52 3.18 5.83
C GLN A 20 42.98 2.38 7.03
N GLU A 21 41.85 2.77 7.57
CA GLU A 21 41.17 1.98 8.60
C GLU A 21 40.66 0.67 8.00
N PRO A 22 40.88 -0.49 8.69
CA PRO A 22 40.54 -1.81 8.15
C PRO A 22 39.05 -1.96 7.75
N ASP A 23 38.16 -1.46 8.58
CA ASP A 23 36.70 -1.56 8.36
C ASP A 23 36.14 -0.48 7.42
N HIS A 24 36.92 0.57 7.10
CA HIS A 24 36.48 1.59 6.14
C HIS A 24 36.92 1.22 4.71
N GLY A 25 38.21 0.96 4.52
CA GLY A 25 38.78 0.67 3.18
C GLY A 25 38.54 -0.74 2.69
N LEU A 26 38.30 -1.68 3.61
CA LEU A 26 38.09 -3.11 3.34
C LEU A 26 39.23 -3.70 2.47
N ARG A 27 40.46 -3.27 2.75
CA ARG A 27 41.67 -3.72 2.01
C ARG A 27 42.14 -5.08 2.46
N ASP A 28 41.92 -5.42 3.75
CA ASP A 28 42.20 -6.76 4.26
C ASP A 28 41.20 -7.76 3.69
N PRO A 29 41.64 -8.85 3.04
CA PRO A 29 40.73 -9.82 2.44
C PRO A 29 39.78 -10.51 3.44
N GLY A 30 40.22 -10.70 4.69
CA GLY A 30 39.41 -11.31 5.75
C GLY A 30 38.28 -10.37 6.18
N VAL A 31 38.63 -9.11 6.47
CA VAL A 31 37.65 -8.07 6.81
C VAL A 31 36.63 -7.88 5.68
N ARG A 32 37.15 -7.80 4.43
CA ARG A 32 36.31 -7.66 3.25
C ARG A 32 35.31 -8.83 3.10
N ALA A 33 35.80 -10.06 3.24
CA ALA A 33 34.95 -11.26 3.14
C ALA A 33 33.90 -11.31 4.27
N ALA A 34 34.27 -10.91 5.48
CA ALA A 34 33.31 -10.82 6.61
C ALA A 34 32.20 -9.82 6.33
N TRP A 35 32.51 -8.62 5.83
CA TRP A 35 31.50 -7.63 5.44
C TRP A 35 30.63 -8.11 4.28
N ALA A 36 31.20 -8.74 3.24
CA ALA A 36 30.45 -9.27 2.12
C ALA A 36 29.42 -10.33 2.59
N ALA A 37 29.83 -11.25 3.46
CA ALA A 37 28.95 -12.28 4.01
C ALA A 37 27.80 -11.67 4.84
N ARG A 38 28.10 -10.66 5.67
CA ARG A 38 27.07 -9.97 6.46
C ARG A 38 26.09 -9.19 5.57
N LEU A 39 26.58 -8.46 4.58
CA LEU A 39 25.70 -7.75 3.64
C LEU A 39 24.76 -8.73 2.94
N CYS A 40 25.25 -9.84 2.42
CA CYS A 40 24.43 -10.88 1.80
C CYS A 40 23.34 -11.39 2.76
N ASP A 41 23.64 -11.64 4.03
CA ASP A 41 22.68 -12.10 5.05
C ASP A 41 21.64 -11.02 5.45
N TRP A 42 22.00 -9.77 5.37
CA TRP A 42 21.11 -8.65 5.74
C TRP A 42 20.16 -8.21 4.61
N LEU A 43 20.47 -8.53 3.37
CA LEU A 43 19.62 -8.21 2.23
C LEU A 43 18.37 -9.12 2.19
N PRO A 44 17.26 -8.68 1.61
CA PRO A 44 16.11 -9.55 1.40
C PRO A 44 16.41 -10.63 0.36
N GLU A 45 15.91 -11.84 0.61
CA GLU A 45 15.99 -12.93 -0.37
C GLU A 45 15.31 -12.55 -1.68
N ARG A 46 15.94 -12.91 -2.80
CA ARG A 46 15.41 -12.71 -4.15
C ARG A 46 15.67 -13.94 -5.02
N PRO A 47 14.87 -14.12 -6.09
CA PRO A 47 15.21 -15.10 -7.11
C PRO A 47 16.61 -14.88 -7.66
N PRO A 48 17.37 -15.93 -7.97
CA PRO A 48 18.70 -15.82 -8.53
C PRO A 48 18.72 -14.96 -9.79
N GLY A 49 19.64 -13.99 -9.84
CA GLY A 49 19.81 -13.07 -10.97
C GLY A 49 18.92 -11.81 -10.96
N GLU A 50 18.06 -11.64 -9.96
CA GLU A 50 17.29 -10.40 -9.79
C GLU A 50 18.06 -9.40 -8.91
N PRO A 51 18.59 -8.28 -9.46
CA PRO A 51 19.31 -7.29 -8.68
C PRO A 51 18.35 -6.48 -7.79
N LEU A 52 18.81 -6.14 -6.58
CA LEU A 52 18.17 -5.14 -5.73
C LEU A 52 18.63 -3.74 -6.16
N ASP A 53 17.74 -2.75 -6.01
CA ASP A 53 18.09 -1.34 -6.02
C ASP A 53 18.44 -0.92 -4.59
N VAL A 54 19.71 -0.64 -4.32
CA VAL A 54 20.24 -0.32 -2.99
C VAL A 54 20.66 1.14 -2.93
N LEU A 55 20.19 1.86 -1.92
CA LEU A 55 20.63 3.21 -1.59
C LEU A 55 21.60 3.15 -0.40
N ASP A 56 22.85 3.55 -0.61
CA ASP A 56 23.90 3.63 0.41
C ASP A 56 24.05 5.11 0.85
N LEU A 57 23.53 5.45 2.01
CA LEU A 57 23.57 6.83 2.54
C LEU A 57 24.76 7.03 3.46
N GLY A 58 25.54 8.07 3.18
CA GLY A 58 26.86 8.27 3.78
C GLY A 58 27.85 7.24 3.25
N CYS A 59 27.83 7.01 1.94
CA CYS A 59 28.62 5.94 1.31
C CYS A 59 30.14 6.10 1.46
N GLY A 60 30.61 7.28 1.91
CA GLY A 60 32.02 7.58 2.07
C GLY A 60 32.78 7.35 0.77
N THR A 61 33.88 6.56 0.84
CA THR A 61 34.66 6.17 -0.32
C THR A 61 34.09 5.00 -1.11
N GLY A 62 32.87 4.53 -0.81
CA GLY A 62 32.15 3.53 -1.58
C GLY A 62 32.54 2.07 -1.33
N SER A 63 33.13 1.73 -0.19
CA SER A 63 33.60 0.35 0.07
C SER A 63 32.46 -0.67 0.20
N LEU A 64 31.35 -0.33 0.90
CA LEU A 64 30.17 -1.21 0.97
C LEU A 64 29.41 -1.23 -0.35
N ALA A 65 29.30 -0.08 -1.01
CA ALA A 65 28.71 0.02 -2.35
C ALA A 65 29.44 -0.89 -3.35
N LEU A 66 30.77 -1.01 -3.26
CA LEU A 66 31.54 -1.91 -4.11
C LEU A 66 31.19 -3.39 -3.87
N LEU A 67 31.10 -3.83 -2.61
CA LEU A 67 30.70 -5.20 -2.28
C LEU A 67 29.31 -5.53 -2.82
N LEU A 68 28.36 -4.60 -2.69
CA LEU A 68 26.99 -4.77 -3.20
C LEU A 68 26.94 -4.85 -4.73
N THR A 69 27.77 -4.07 -5.44
CA THR A 69 27.83 -4.16 -6.91
C THR A 69 28.52 -5.43 -7.39
N GLU A 70 29.53 -5.93 -6.67
CA GLU A 70 30.16 -7.22 -6.95
C GLU A 70 29.21 -8.40 -6.74
N ASP A 71 28.25 -8.26 -5.79
CA ASP A 71 27.16 -9.23 -5.57
C ASP A 71 26.00 -9.07 -6.59
N GLY A 72 26.14 -8.19 -7.57
CA GLY A 72 25.22 -8.02 -8.69
C GLY A 72 24.08 -7.04 -8.45
N HIS A 73 24.11 -6.22 -7.40
CA HIS A 73 23.09 -5.24 -7.10
C HIS A 73 23.31 -3.88 -7.80
N ARG A 74 22.23 -3.12 -8.01
CA ARG A 74 22.30 -1.75 -8.52
C ARG A 74 22.39 -0.79 -7.34
N VAL A 75 23.50 -0.06 -7.24
CA VAL A 75 23.78 0.78 -6.07
C VAL A 75 23.78 2.26 -6.45
N THR A 76 23.08 3.06 -5.63
CA THR A 76 23.19 4.52 -5.60
C THR A 76 23.80 4.92 -4.26
N GLY A 77 25.02 5.46 -4.28
CA GLY A 77 25.68 6.03 -3.11
C GLY A 77 25.40 7.53 -3.01
N VAL A 78 25.17 8.02 -1.79
CA VAL A 78 25.05 9.46 -1.50
C VAL A 78 26.00 9.81 -0.38
N ASP A 79 26.85 10.81 -0.58
CA ASP A 79 27.71 11.36 0.46
C ASP A 79 27.73 12.89 0.41
N ARG A 80 27.84 13.52 1.57
CA ARG A 80 27.86 14.98 1.67
C ARG A 80 29.19 15.58 1.27
N SER A 81 30.28 14.83 1.46
CA SER A 81 31.64 15.24 1.15
C SER A 81 31.98 15.02 -0.33
N PRO A 82 32.23 16.09 -1.12
CA PRO A 82 32.66 15.94 -2.49
C PRO A 82 33.96 15.10 -2.66
N PRO A 83 34.99 15.24 -1.80
CA PRO A 83 36.18 14.37 -1.86
C PRO A 83 35.88 12.89 -1.60
N MET A 84 34.99 12.57 -0.66
CA MET A 84 34.54 11.18 -0.44
C MET A 84 33.85 10.64 -1.68
N ALA A 85 32.82 11.37 -2.19
CA ALA A 85 32.10 10.98 -3.38
C ALA A 85 32.98 10.78 -4.61
N GLU A 86 34.01 11.60 -4.78
CA GLU A 86 34.97 11.44 -5.90
C GLU A 86 35.77 10.15 -5.76
N ARG A 87 36.24 9.83 -4.55
CA ARG A 87 36.93 8.55 -4.29
C ARG A 87 35.98 7.35 -4.52
N ALA A 88 34.73 7.47 -4.12
CA ALA A 88 33.73 6.46 -4.40
C ALA A 88 33.54 6.26 -5.91
N ARG A 89 33.44 7.33 -6.71
CA ARG A 89 33.35 7.24 -8.18
C ARG A 89 34.53 6.52 -8.80
N VAL A 90 35.75 6.83 -8.33
CA VAL A 90 36.98 6.14 -8.79
C VAL A 90 36.91 4.64 -8.41
N LYS A 91 36.56 4.32 -7.16
CA LYS A 91 36.49 2.94 -6.68
C LYS A 91 35.40 2.12 -7.39
N LEU A 92 34.28 2.74 -7.74
CA LEU A 92 33.13 2.12 -8.38
C LEU A 92 33.13 2.22 -9.91
N ALA A 93 34.23 2.71 -10.49
CA ALA A 93 34.35 2.84 -11.94
C ALA A 93 34.14 1.50 -12.66
N GLY A 94 33.25 1.47 -13.65
CA GLY A 94 32.94 0.25 -14.42
C GLY A 94 31.91 -0.70 -13.79
N THR A 95 31.41 -0.43 -12.56
CA THR A 95 30.41 -1.28 -11.89
C THR A 95 28.96 -0.93 -12.25
N GLY A 96 28.72 0.25 -12.85
CA GLY A 96 27.37 0.77 -13.09
C GLY A 96 26.74 1.48 -11.89
N ALA A 97 27.43 1.56 -10.74
CA ALA A 97 26.94 2.31 -9.58
C ALA A 97 26.89 3.81 -9.85
N THR A 98 25.91 4.48 -9.26
CA THR A 98 25.76 5.95 -9.28
C THR A 98 26.22 6.54 -7.96
N VAL A 99 27.02 7.63 -7.99
CA VAL A 99 27.43 8.35 -6.78
C VAL A 99 27.04 9.81 -6.88
N LEU A 100 26.24 10.27 -5.92
CA LEU A 100 25.70 11.62 -5.81
C LEU A 100 26.35 12.35 -4.63
N VAL A 101 26.60 13.65 -4.79
CA VAL A 101 26.89 14.53 -3.65
C VAL A 101 25.59 15.07 -3.12
N GLY A 102 25.29 14.85 -1.84
CA GLY A 102 24.04 15.27 -1.25
C GLY A 102 23.94 15.05 0.24
N ASP A 103 22.93 15.68 0.85
CA ASP A 103 22.61 15.50 2.27
C ASP A 103 21.83 14.19 2.47
N ALA A 104 22.37 13.31 3.29
CA ALA A 104 21.71 12.03 3.63
C ALA A 104 20.37 12.22 4.36
N ALA A 105 20.17 13.32 5.08
CA ALA A 105 18.87 13.61 5.69
C ALA A 105 17.81 13.94 4.65
N ALA A 106 18.21 14.41 3.46
CA ALA A 106 17.33 14.76 2.34
C ALA A 106 17.99 14.41 0.99
N PRO A 107 18.27 13.13 0.72
CA PRO A 107 19.07 12.74 -0.44
C PRO A 107 18.35 13.10 -1.75
N PRO A 108 19.12 13.50 -2.80
CA PRO A 108 18.57 13.94 -4.08
C PRO A 108 18.16 12.74 -4.95
N VAL A 109 17.26 11.91 -4.45
CA VAL A 109 16.77 10.69 -5.11
C VAL A 109 15.24 10.62 -5.08
N ALA A 110 14.66 9.82 -5.97
CA ALA A 110 13.21 9.65 -6.06
C ALA A 110 12.65 8.81 -4.89
N GLU A 111 11.42 9.10 -4.47
CA GLU A 111 10.67 8.25 -3.54
C GLU A 111 10.30 6.91 -4.18
N ARG A 112 10.18 5.87 -3.36
CA ARG A 112 9.80 4.49 -3.77
C ARG A 112 10.67 3.91 -4.88
N ALA A 113 11.95 4.26 -4.89
CA ALA A 113 12.89 3.86 -5.93
C ALA A 113 13.80 2.68 -5.51
N PHE A 114 13.90 2.39 -4.20
CA PHE A 114 14.85 1.44 -3.67
C PHE A 114 14.19 0.27 -2.95
N ASP A 115 14.84 -0.88 -3.00
CA ASP A 115 14.45 -2.08 -2.25
C ASP A 115 15.09 -2.10 -0.86
N VAL A 116 16.32 -1.57 -0.78
CA VAL A 116 17.11 -1.51 0.46
C VAL A 116 17.72 -0.13 0.63
N LEU A 117 17.71 0.35 1.85
CA LEU A 117 18.48 1.52 2.28
C LEU A 117 19.49 1.07 3.32
N LEU A 118 20.77 1.24 2.98
CA LEU A 118 21.91 0.92 3.82
C LEU A 118 22.46 2.20 4.44
N VAL A 119 22.77 2.14 5.72
CA VAL A 119 23.45 3.20 6.46
C VAL A 119 24.51 2.58 7.35
N ARG A 120 25.68 3.19 7.40
CA ARG A 120 26.71 2.82 8.37
C ARG A 120 27.29 4.04 9.08
N HIS A 121 27.13 4.08 10.41
CA HIS A 121 27.69 5.09 11.31
C HIS A 121 27.31 6.54 10.95
N LEU A 122 26.06 6.78 10.58
CA LEU A 122 25.62 8.08 10.06
C LEU A 122 24.43 8.70 10.81
N LEU A 123 23.43 7.90 11.17
CA LEU A 123 22.13 8.43 11.64
C LEU A 123 22.29 9.29 12.90
N TRP A 124 23.22 8.95 13.77
CA TRP A 124 23.50 9.69 15.00
C TRP A 124 24.05 11.12 14.74
N LEU A 125 24.60 11.39 13.56
CA LEU A 125 25.10 12.71 13.14
C LEU A 125 23.99 13.61 12.60
N LEU A 126 22.82 13.03 12.28
CA LEU A 126 21.75 13.75 11.60
C LEU A 126 20.76 14.35 12.58
N PRO A 127 20.30 15.60 12.37
CA PRO A 127 19.34 16.24 13.26
C PRO A 127 17.96 15.58 13.17
N GLY A 128 17.37 15.26 14.33
CA GLY A 128 16.03 14.72 14.40
C GLY A 128 15.88 13.33 13.76
N PRO A 129 16.58 12.29 14.27
CA PRO A 129 16.64 10.97 13.64
C PRO A 129 15.29 10.34 13.34
N ALA A 130 14.27 10.58 14.15
CA ALA A 130 12.91 10.10 13.88
C ALA A 130 12.30 10.71 12.59
N ALA A 131 12.56 11.98 12.30
CA ALA A 131 12.09 12.63 11.07
C ALA A 131 12.86 12.12 9.84
N VAL A 132 14.16 11.92 10.01
CA VAL A 132 15.05 11.36 8.98
C VAL A 132 14.59 9.95 8.61
N LEU A 133 14.38 9.07 9.59
CA LEU A 133 13.90 7.70 9.37
C LEU A 133 12.55 7.66 8.64
N ARG A 134 11.60 8.53 8.99
CA ARG A 134 10.34 8.65 8.25
C ARG A 134 10.53 9.08 6.80
N ARG A 135 11.51 9.96 6.52
CA ARG A 135 11.86 10.36 5.15
C ARG A 135 12.49 9.18 4.40
N TRP A 136 13.44 8.50 5.00
CA TRP A 136 14.10 7.33 4.42
C TRP A 136 13.11 6.21 4.08
N ALA A 137 12.12 5.98 4.95
CA ALA A 137 11.06 5.01 4.69
C ALA A 137 10.28 5.31 3.39
N ARG A 138 10.10 6.60 3.02
CA ARG A 138 9.45 6.97 1.75
C ARG A 138 10.29 6.72 0.51
N LEU A 139 11.62 6.63 0.64
CA LEU A 139 12.52 6.33 -0.47
C LEU A 139 12.43 4.85 -0.88
N LEU A 140 12.01 4.01 0.07
CA LEU A 140 11.87 2.58 -0.15
C LEU A 140 10.57 2.23 -0.86
N ARG A 141 10.62 1.20 -1.69
CA ARG A 141 9.44 0.53 -2.23
C ARG A 141 8.62 -0.10 -1.11
N PRO A 142 7.33 -0.36 -1.35
CA PRO A 142 6.50 -1.11 -0.40
C PRO A 142 7.13 -2.46 -0.03
N GLY A 143 7.33 -2.68 1.27
CA GLY A 143 8.03 -3.86 1.78
C GLY A 143 9.54 -3.80 1.66
N GLY A 144 10.11 -2.62 1.41
CA GLY A 144 11.55 -2.42 1.41
C GLY A 144 12.17 -2.55 2.79
N ARG A 145 13.49 -2.59 2.84
CA ARG A 145 14.28 -2.89 4.05
C ARG A 145 15.23 -1.75 4.39
N LEU A 146 15.26 -1.39 5.67
CA LEU A 146 16.33 -0.58 6.26
C LEU A 146 17.39 -1.52 6.84
N VAL A 147 18.67 -1.25 6.55
CA VAL A 147 19.84 -1.90 7.13
C VAL A 147 20.66 -0.81 7.80
N LEU A 148 20.60 -0.73 9.10
CA LEU A 148 21.19 0.36 9.90
C LEU A 148 22.31 -0.19 10.75
N VAL A 149 23.56 -0.03 10.29
CA VAL A 149 24.76 -0.39 11.05
C VAL A 149 25.19 0.81 11.86
N GLU A 150 25.00 0.72 13.18
CA GLU A 150 25.25 1.82 14.09
C GLU A 150 26.00 1.36 15.34
N GLY A 151 26.27 2.29 16.22
CA GLY A 151 26.96 1.99 17.46
C GLY A 151 26.97 3.15 18.43
N ARG A 152 27.64 2.93 19.56
CA ARG A 152 27.91 3.94 20.57
C ARG A 152 29.38 3.90 20.94
N TRP A 153 30.09 4.98 20.65
CA TRP A 153 31.54 5.07 20.74
C TRP A 153 31.98 6.01 21.86
N GLY A 154 33.09 5.69 22.51
CA GLY A 154 33.69 6.47 23.57
C GLY A 154 33.31 6.00 24.97
N GLU A 155 34.29 5.99 25.89
CA GLU A 155 34.08 5.54 27.26
C GLU A 155 33.60 6.65 28.20
N SER A 156 34.16 7.86 28.07
CA SER A 156 33.89 8.97 29.01
C SER A 156 32.78 9.92 28.54
N ASP A 157 32.63 10.12 27.24
CA ASP A 157 31.60 10.95 26.60
C ASP A 157 31.09 10.21 25.34
N PRO A 158 30.25 9.21 25.52
CA PRO A 158 29.86 8.34 24.43
C PRO A 158 28.95 9.05 23.44
N VAL A 159 29.31 8.98 22.16
CA VAL A 159 28.54 9.47 21.00
C VAL A 159 27.93 8.30 20.24
N GLY A 160 26.83 8.54 19.55
CA GLY A 160 26.12 7.49 18.81
C GLY A 160 24.75 7.16 19.39
N LEU A 161 24.11 6.16 18.85
CA LEU A 161 22.83 5.65 19.32
C LEU A 161 23.02 4.25 19.90
N THR A 162 22.41 3.97 21.04
CA THR A 162 22.31 2.60 21.53
C THR A 162 21.34 1.78 20.69
N ALA A 163 21.51 0.47 20.66
CA ALA A 163 20.59 -0.44 19.97
C ALA A 163 19.12 -0.24 20.43
N ALA A 164 18.91 -0.01 21.73
CA ALA A 164 17.59 0.23 22.28
C ALA A 164 16.95 1.55 21.83
N GLU A 165 17.74 2.62 21.69
CA GLU A 165 17.27 3.91 21.16
C GLU A 165 16.89 3.80 19.70
N LEU A 166 17.75 3.19 18.88
CA LEU A 166 17.47 3.01 17.46
C LEU A 166 16.24 2.11 17.23
N THR A 167 16.11 1.02 17.99
CA THR A 167 14.94 0.13 17.90
C THR A 167 13.65 0.90 18.16
N ARG A 168 13.58 1.69 19.22
CA ARG A 168 12.38 2.53 19.53
C ARG A 168 12.05 3.54 18.44
N LEU A 169 13.04 4.07 17.74
CA LEU A 169 12.84 4.99 16.63
C LEU A 169 12.29 4.30 15.37
N VAL A 170 12.67 3.05 15.15
CA VAL A 170 12.34 2.27 13.93
C VAL A 170 11.03 1.47 14.09
N GLU A 171 10.70 0.99 15.29
CA GLU A 171 9.48 0.19 15.57
C GLU A 171 8.19 0.76 14.94
N PRO A 172 7.92 2.09 14.98
CA PRO A 172 6.69 2.63 14.39
C PRO A 172 6.63 2.53 12.86
N LEU A 173 7.74 2.23 12.20
CA LEU A 173 7.87 2.16 10.74
C LEU A 173 7.91 0.73 10.21
N ALA A 174 8.28 -0.23 11.06
CA ALA A 174 8.62 -1.60 10.68
C ALA A 174 7.51 -2.59 11.07
N VAL A 175 7.32 -3.61 10.24
CA VAL A 175 6.49 -4.78 10.57
C VAL A 175 7.31 -5.89 11.22
N ARG A 176 8.62 -5.87 11.01
CA ARG A 176 9.58 -6.81 11.60
C ARG A 176 10.92 -6.13 11.76
N THR A 177 11.57 -6.38 12.89
CA THR A 177 12.94 -5.96 13.15
C THR A 177 13.81 -7.16 13.55
N ARG A 178 15.09 -7.11 13.19
CA ARG A 178 16.15 -8.03 13.62
C ARG A 178 17.34 -7.22 14.09
N LEU A 179 17.77 -7.43 15.32
CA LEU A 179 18.94 -6.79 15.91
C LEU A 179 20.07 -7.81 16.06
N GLU A 180 21.25 -7.47 15.59
CA GLU A 180 22.46 -8.28 15.77
C GLU A 180 23.58 -7.44 16.39
N GLN A 181 24.23 -7.98 17.42
CA GLN A 181 25.41 -7.37 18.00
C GLN A 181 26.64 -7.71 17.15
N LEU A 182 27.37 -6.69 16.71
CA LEU A 182 28.54 -6.82 15.84
C LEU A 182 29.87 -6.58 16.57
N GLY A 183 29.83 -6.00 17.77
CA GLY A 183 31.05 -5.72 18.55
C GLY A 183 31.93 -6.96 18.79
N PRO A 184 31.36 -8.14 19.12
CA PRO A 184 32.16 -9.36 19.35
C PRO A 184 32.82 -9.93 18.08
N ASP A 185 32.38 -9.53 16.89
CA ASP A 185 32.90 -10.05 15.61
C ASP A 185 34.14 -9.28 15.15
N ALA A 186 35.29 -9.61 15.70
CA ALA A 186 36.57 -8.95 15.37
C ALA A 186 36.91 -9.01 13.86
N ALA A 187 36.37 -9.99 13.11
CA ALA A 187 36.62 -10.10 11.68
C ALA A 187 36.02 -8.91 10.88
N LEU A 188 34.95 -8.31 11.37
CA LEU A 188 34.37 -7.13 10.72
C LEU A 188 35.23 -5.87 10.89
N TRP A 189 35.98 -5.78 11.99
CA TRP A 189 36.69 -4.57 12.38
C TRP A 189 38.21 -4.65 12.15
N GLY A 190 38.71 -5.85 11.83
CA GLY A 190 40.16 -6.11 11.73
C GLY A 190 40.88 -6.06 13.09
N ARG A 191 40.13 -5.91 14.19
CA ARG A 191 40.63 -5.84 15.58
C ARG A 191 39.50 -6.13 16.56
N GLU A 192 39.80 -6.41 17.81
CA GLU A 192 38.82 -6.42 18.88
C GLU A 192 38.34 -4.99 19.15
N VAL A 193 37.03 -4.86 19.32
CA VAL A 193 36.35 -3.60 19.69
C VAL A 193 35.56 -3.80 20.96
N ARG A 194 35.47 -2.75 21.80
CA ARG A 194 34.74 -2.78 23.07
C ARG A 194 33.47 -1.93 23.03
N ASP A 195 33.38 -1.08 22.02
CA ASP A 195 32.23 -0.23 21.79
C ASP A 195 30.99 -1.07 21.46
N GLU A 196 29.81 -0.56 21.77
CA GLU A 196 28.57 -1.14 21.27
C GLU A 196 28.50 -0.93 19.76
N ARG A 197 28.47 -2.02 18.99
CA ARG A 197 28.30 -2.01 17.53
C ARG A 197 27.25 -3.05 17.16
N TYR A 198 26.30 -2.66 16.36
CA TYR A 198 25.17 -3.51 16.00
C TYR A 198 24.63 -3.17 14.62
N VAL A 199 23.84 -4.06 14.05
CA VAL A 199 22.97 -3.78 12.93
C VAL A 199 21.51 -3.94 13.36
N LEU A 200 20.68 -2.98 12.98
CA LEU A 200 19.23 -3.10 13.07
C LEU A 200 18.69 -3.21 11.65
N ILE A 201 18.09 -4.35 11.36
CA ILE A 201 17.44 -4.65 10.08
C ILE A 201 15.95 -4.50 10.31
N ALA A 202 15.27 -3.70 9.46
CA ALA A 202 13.86 -3.44 9.61
C ALA A 202 13.14 -3.58 8.26
N ASP A 203 12.20 -4.52 8.20
CA ASP A 203 11.29 -4.67 7.07
C ASP A 203 10.12 -3.70 7.23
N LEU A 204 9.91 -2.84 6.25
CA LEU A 204 8.82 -1.87 6.27
C LEU A 204 7.50 -2.50 5.83
N ALA A 205 6.40 -1.93 6.30
CA ALA A 205 5.08 -2.34 5.87
C ALA A 205 4.96 -2.22 4.35
N ARG A 206 4.43 -3.24 3.71
CA ARG A 206 3.77 -3.03 2.43
C ARG A 206 2.50 -2.25 2.74
N PRO A 207 2.29 -1.04 2.22
CA PRO A 207 0.99 -0.42 2.35
C PRO A 207 -0.01 -1.41 1.74
N VAL A 208 -0.84 -1.98 2.57
CA VAL A 208 -1.98 -2.74 2.09
C VAL A 208 -2.83 -1.71 1.36
N ARG A 209 -2.88 -1.78 0.05
CA ARG A 209 -3.88 -1.02 -0.69
C ARG A 209 -5.21 -1.47 -0.11
N HIS A 210 -5.99 -0.52 0.36
CA HIS A 210 -7.36 -0.83 0.72
C HIS A 210 -8.02 -1.42 -0.52
N THR A 211 -8.45 -2.67 -0.43
CA THR A 211 -9.20 -3.35 -1.48
C THR A 211 -10.61 -3.53 -0.98
N GLU A 212 -11.55 -3.10 -1.77
CA GLU A 212 -12.97 -3.35 -1.54
C GLU A 212 -13.47 -4.38 -2.54
N ILE A 213 -14.41 -5.19 -2.12
CA ILE A 213 -15.15 -6.05 -3.03
C ILE A 213 -16.13 -5.15 -3.79
N VAL A 214 -16.20 -5.31 -5.10
CA VAL A 214 -17.19 -4.62 -5.93
C VAL A 214 -18.35 -5.56 -6.18
N ASP A 215 -19.54 -5.15 -5.73
CA ASP A 215 -20.78 -5.88 -5.91
C ASP A 215 -21.65 -5.22 -6.97
N VAL A 216 -22.46 -6.02 -7.67
CA VAL A 216 -23.51 -5.55 -8.58
C VAL A 216 -24.87 -6.04 -8.10
N HIS A 217 -25.88 -5.19 -8.19
CA HIS A 217 -27.25 -5.47 -7.73
C HIS A 217 -28.25 -5.12 -8.81
N LEU A 218 -29.17 -6.02 -9.10
CA LEU A 218 -30.21 -5.82 -10.11
C LEU A 218 -31.50 -5.30 -9.47
N ILE A 219 -31.89 -4.10 -9.82
CA ILE A 219 -33.23 -3.55 -9.60
C ILE A 219 -34.10 -3.89 -10.83
N LEU A 220 -34.56 -5.14 -10.94
CA LEU A 220 -35.44 -5.52 -12.02
C LEU A 220 -36.84 -5.08 -11.67
N ARG A 221 -37.43 -4.22 -12.48
CA ARG A 221 -38.74 -3.65 -12.26
C ARG A 221 -39.85 -4.23 -13.15
N ARG A 222 -41.03 -4.36 -12.59
CA ARG A 222 -42.25 -4.67 -13.32
C ARG A 222 -43.38 -3.73 -12.82
N GLY A 223 -43.49 -2.56 -13.45
CA GLY A 223 -44.36 -1.50 -12.95
C GLY A 223 -43.90 -0.98 -11.59
N GLY A 224 -44.76 -1.10 -10.56
CA GLY A 224 -44.44 -0.71 -9.17
C GLY A 224 -43.74 -1.79 -8.34
N GLU A 225 -43.41 -2.93 -8.91
CA GLU A 225 -42.78 -4.06 -8.22
C GLU A 225 -41.29 -4.20 -8.56
N VAL A 226 -40.56 -4.80 -7.65
CA VAL A 226 -39.12 -5.19 -7.81
C VAL A 226 -38.96 -6.68 -7.56
N LEU A 227 -38.09 -7.33 -8.31
CA LEU A 227 -37.75 -8.74 -8.13
C LEU A 227 -36.82 -8.88 -6.91
N LEU A 228 -37.19 -9.77 -5.99
CA LEU A 228 -36.34 -10.15 -4.85
C LEU A 228 -36.16 -11.67 -4.78
N ALA A 229 -35.03 -12.11 -4.26
CA ALA A 229 -34.66 -13.49 -4.03
C ALA A 229 -34.51 -13.75 -2.52
N ARG A 230 -35.06 -14.85 -2.00
CA ARG A 230 -34.85 -15.28 -0.61
C ARG A 230 -33.64 -16.18 -0.52
N ARG A 231 -32.62 -15.72 0.18
CA ARG A 231 -31.35 -16.43 0.36
C ARG A 231 -31.56 -17.72 1.15
N SER A 232 -30.83 -18.78 0.74
CA SER A 232 -30.78 -20.05 1.47
C SER A 232 -29.47 -20.79 1.20
N GLY A 233 -28.97 -21.57 2.16
CA GLY A 233 -27.83 -22.46 1.98
C GLY A 233 -26.48 -21.78 1.76
N THR A 234 -26.39 -20.45 1.89
CA THR A 234 -25.17 -19.68 1.62
C THR A 234 -24.33 -19.44 2.87
N GLY A 235 -24.91 -19.64 4.06
CA GLY A 235 -24.29 -19.33 5.35
C GLY A 235 -24.23 -17.83 5.68
N TYR A 236 -24.78 -16.97 4.81
CA TYR A 236 -24.83 -15.53 5.01
C TYR A 236 -26.24 -14.99 4.73
N ALA A 237 -26.87 -14.36 5.72
CA ALA A 237 -28.19 -13.75 5.61
C ALA A 237 -29.27 -14.72 5.08
N ASP A 238 -29.15 -16.02 5.34
CA ASP A 238 -30.11 -17.02 4.93
C ASP A 238 -31.49 -16.74 5.54
N GLY A 239 -32.51 -16.89 4.75
CA GLY A 239 -33.88 -16.55 5.10
C GLY A 239 -34.30 -15.11 4.79
N LEU A 240 -33.35 -14.19 4.53
CA LEU A 240 -33.65 -12.81 4.19
C LEU A 240 -33.80 -12.61 2.68
N LEU A 241 -34.63 -11.64 2.31
CA LEU A 241 -34.82 -11.20 0.93
C LEU A 241 -33.70 -10.24 0.50
N HIS A 242 -33.33 -10.35 -0.75
CA HIS A 242 -32.25 -9.55 -1.37
C HIS A 242 -32.52 -9.36 -2.87
N ALA A 243 -32.07 -8.27 -3.46
CA ALA A 243 -32.07 -8.12 -4.91
C ALA A 243 -31.07 -9.09 -5.55
N PRO A 244 -31.32 -9.67 -6.73
CA PRO A 244 -30.31 -10.46 -7.44
C PRO A 244 -28.99 -9.72 -7.53
N SER A 245 -27.85 -10.40 -7.24
CA SER A 245 -26.58 -9.71 -7.05
C SER A 245 -25.40 -10.66 -7.04
N GLY A 246 -24.24 -10.15 -7.45
CA GLY A 246 -23.00 -10.89 -7.36
C GLY A 246 -21.76 -9.99 -7.34
N HIS A 247 -20.60 -10.61 -7.48
CA HIS A 247 -19.32 -9.92 -7.44
C HIS A 247 -18.80 -9.68 -8.85
N VAL A 248 -18.05 -8.59 -9.01
CA VAL A 248 -17.26 -8.36 -10.23
C VAL A 248 -16.06 -9.30 -10.23
N GLU A 249 -15.90 -10.06 -11.31
CA GLU A 249 -14.77 -10.97 -11.52
C GLU A 249 -13.61 -10.29 -12.26
N ASP A 250 -12.45 -10.96 -12.27
CA ASP A 250 -11.27 -10.43 -12.96
C ASP A 250 -11.50 -10.31 -14.48
N GLY A 251 -11.21 -9.14 -15.02
CA GLY A 251 -11.32 -8.86 -16.46
C GLY A 251 -12.70 -8.41 -16.96
N GLU A 252 -13.72 -8.28 -16.09
CA GLU A 252 -15.03 -7.74 -16.46
C GLU A 252 -15.32 -6.34 -15.87
N ASP A 253 -16.16 -5.56 -16.53
CA ASP A 253 -16.69 -4.32 -15.97
C ASP A 253 -18.00 -4.57 -15.17
N VAL A 254 -18.38 -3.60 -14.33
CA VAL A 254 -19.57 -3.71 -13.45
C VAL A 254 -20.88 -3.99 -14.19
N ARG A 255 -21.01 -3.59 -15.46
CA ARG A 255 -22.21 -3.86 -16.26
C ARG A 255 -22.17 -5.28 -16.82
N ALA A 256 -21.03 -5.75 -17.27
CA ALA A 256 -20.83 -7.13 -17.72
C ALA A 256 -21.10 -8.11 -16.59
N ALA A 257 -20.57 -7.83 -15.38
CA ALA A 257 -20.84 -8.60 -14.18
C ALA A 257 -22.36 -8.68 -13.88
N LEU A 258 -23.06 -7.55 -13.91
CA LEU A 258 -24.50 -7.57 -13.67
C LEU A 258 -25.27 -8.42 -14.67
N ILE A 259 -24.94 -8.34 -15.97
CA ILE A 259 -25.62 -9.11 -17.04
C ILE A 259 -25.38 -10.60 -16.81
N ARG A 260 -24.16 -11.01 -16.47
CA ARG A 260 -23.81 -12.39 -16.14
C ARG A 260 -24.59 -12.89 -14.91
N GLU A 261 -24.57 -12.16 -13.80
CA GLU A 261 -25.28 -12.53 -12.56
C GLU A 261 -26.79 -12.61 -12.77
N ALA A 262 -27.38 -11.69 -13.54
CA ALA A 262 -28.79 -11.73 -13.89
C ALA A 262 -29.17 -13.02 -14.63
N GLU A 263 -28.34 -13.47 -15.57
CA GLU A 263 -28.53 -14.71 -16.29
C GLU A 263 -28.34 -15.94 -15.38
N GLU A 264 -27.30 -15.96 -14.57
CA GLU A 264 -26.96 -17.06 -13.67
C GLU A 264 -28.03 -17.28 -12.60
N GLU A 265 -28.47 -16.23 -11.90
CA GLU A 265 -29.43 -16.33 -10.80
C GLU A 265 -30.88 -16.41 -11.27
N THR A 266 -31.23 -15.65 -12.34
CA THR A 266 -32.63 -15.46 -12.73
C THR A 266 -33.00 -15.95 -14.13
N GLY A 267 -32.01 -16.39 -14.91
CA GLY A 267 -32.20 -16.82 -16.30
C GLY A 267 -32.53 -15.68 -17.27
N ILE A 268 -32.37 -14.43 -16.85
CA ILE A 268 -32.67 -13.26 -17.67
C ILE A 268 -31.39 -12.81 -18.40
N VAL A 269 -31.46 -12.77 -19.71
CA VAL A 269 -30.41 -12.20 -20.56
C VAL A 269 -30.75 -10.76 -20.85
N LEU A 270 -29.96 -9.84 -20.31
CA LEU A 270 -30.11 -8.39 -20.51
C LEU A 270 -29.15 -7.90 -21.61
N ALA A 271 -29.64 -7.04 -22.50
CA ALA A 271 -28.76 -6.32 -23.41
C ALA A 271 -28.11 -5.13 -22.68
N PRO A 272 -26.87 -4.73 -23.08
CA PRO A 272 -26.17 -3.62 -22.41
C PRO A 272 -26.91 -2.28 -22.39
N ASP A 273 -27.79 -2.02 -23.31
CA ASP A 273 -28.62 -0.81 -23.42
C ASP A 273 -29.92 -0.89 -22.59
N GLU A 274 -30.29 -2.06 -22.09
CA GLU A 274 -31.40 -2.26 -21.15
C GLU A 274 -30.98 -1.95 -19.70
N VAL A 275 -29.66 -1.90 -19.42
CA VAL A 275 -29.11 -1.74 -18.08
C VAL A 275 -28.71 -0.29 -17.83
N ARG A 276 -29.29 0.32 -16.79
CA ARG A 276 -29.03 1.71 -16.39
C ARG A 276 -28.49 1.78 -14.97
N THR A 277 -27.40 2.52 -14.75
CA THR A 277 -26.91 2.76 -13.40
C THR A 277 -27.91 3.56 -12.60
N ALA A 278 -28.39 3.00 -11.50
CA ALA A 278 -29.35 3.63 -10.60
C ALA A 278 -28.66 4.40 -9.48
N LEU A 279 -27.82 3.72 -8.69
CA LEU A 279 -27.02 4.34 -7.63
C LEU A 279 -25.75 3.54 -7.36
N VAL A 280 -24.79 4.19 -6.67
CA VAL A 280 -23.59 3.55 -6.11
C VAL A 280 -23.65 3.70 -4.60
N MET A 281 -23.47 2.61 -3.89
CA MET A 281 -23.46 2.57 -2.44
C MET A 281 -22.17 1.96 -1.91
N GLN A 282 -21.42 2.72 -1.12
CA GLN A 282 -20.40 2.09 -0.29
C GLN A 282 -21.06 1.54 0.96
N HIS A 283 -20.93 0.26 1.20
CA HIS A 283 -21.54 -0.39 2.34
C HIS A 283 -20.61 -1.32 3.09
N LYS A 284 -20.94 -1.56 4.35
CA LYS A 284 -20.29 -2.54 5.21
C LYS A 284 -21.35 -3.26 6.04
N SER A 285 -21.37 -4.59 5.97
CA SER A 285 -22.19 -5.39 6.87
C SER A 285 -21.56 -5.45 8.27
N PRO A 286 -22.30 -5.84 9.33
CA PRO A 286 -21.78 -5.91 10.71
C PRO A 286 -20.57 -6.81 10.88
N SER A 287 -20.41 -7.83 10.05
CA SER A 287 -19.34 -8.83 10.11
C SER A 287 -18.41 -8.83 8.90
N GLY A 288 -18.63 -7.92 7.94
CA GLY A 288 -17.94 -7.94 6.63
C GLY A 288 -16.94 -6.82 6.41
N ALA A 289 -16.11 -7.00 5.39
CA ALA A 289 -15.27 -5.96 4.83
C ALA A 289 -16.13 -4.89 4.11
N PRO A 290 -15.65 -3.65 3.98
CA PRO A 290 -16.28 -2.64 3.15
C PRO A 290 -16.40 -3.09 1.70
N ARG A 291 -17.47 -2.68 1.03
CA ARG A 291 -17.82 -3.02 -0.35
C ARG A 291 -18.34 -1.81 -1.10
N THR A 292 -18.18 -1.81 -2.41
CA THR A 292 -18.80 -0.84 -3.30
C THR A 292 -19.85 -1.55 -4.14
N GLY A 293 -21.14 -1.32 -3.83
CA GLY A 293 -22.28 -1.87 -4.53
C GLY A 293 -22.76 -0.95 -5.65
N TRP A 294 -22.82 -1.47 -6.87
CA TRP A 294 -23.40 -0.82 -8.02
C TRP A 294 -24.81 -1.36 -8.24
N PHE A 295 -25.83 -0.52 -8.06
CA PHE A 295 -27.21 -0.86 -8.32
C PHE A 295 -27.59 -0.42 -9.73
N PHE A 296 -28.12 -1.38 -10.50
CA PHE A 296 -28.56 -1.15 -11.86
C PHE A 296 -30.05 -1.42 -12.00
N GLU A 297 -30.74 -0.55 -12.72
CA GLU A 297 -32.14 -0.71 -13.07
C GLU A 297 -32.30 -1.36 -14.44
N ALA A 298 -33.23 -2.30 -14.55
CA ALA A 298 -33.74 -2.84 -15.81
C ALA A 298 -35.26 -3.03 -15.73
N ASP A 299 -35.93 -2.96 -16.88
CA ASP A 299 -37.38 -3.12 -16.98
C ASP A 299 -37.74 -4.52 -17.49
N ALA A 300 -38.48 -5.28 -16.69
CA ALA A 300 -38.93 -6.63 -17.03
C ALA A 300 -39.96 -6.63 -18.17
N THR A 301 -40.55 -5.49 -18.49
CA THR A 301 -41.60 -5.36 -19.55
C THR A 301 -41.05 -4.87 -20.89
N GLY A 302 -39.72 -4.80 -21.04
CA GLY A 302 -39.00 -4.23 -22.19
C GLY A 302 -39.39 -4.78 -23.55
N PRO A 303 -38.87 -4.14 -24.64
CA PRO A 303 -39.22 -4.51 -26.01
C PRO A 303 -38.71 -5.91 -26.34
N GLY A 304 -39.57 -6.87 -26.55
CA GLY A 304 -39.23 -8.27 -26.87
C GLY A 304 -40.12 -9.29 -26.19
N GLY A 305 -41.15 -8.85 -25.45
CA GLY A 305 -42.14 -9.73 -24.82
C GLY A 305 -41.94 -9.94 -23.34
N GLY A 306 -41.05 -9.19 -22.74
CA GLY A 306 -40.79 -9.14 -21.31
C GLY A 306 -39.87 -10.26 -20.80
N HIS A 307 -39.09 -9.91 -19.80
CA HIS A 307 -38.22 -10.86 -19.09
C HIS A 307 -39.06 -11.68 -18.09
N ARG A 308 -38.88 -13.00 -18.09
CA ARG A 308 -39.56 -13.91 -17.15
C ARG A 308 -38.48 -14.55 -16.25
N PRO A 309 -38.28 -14.02 -15.04
CA PRO A 309 -37.26 -14.58 -14.14
C PRO A 309 -37.65 -15.99 -13.70
N VAL A 310 -36.67 -16.86 -13.65
CA VAL A 310 -36.77 -18.23 -13.18
C VAL A 310 -35.61 -18.45 -12.20
N ASN A 311 -35.88 -18.98 -11.02
CA ASN A 311 -34.84 -19.34 -10.07
C ASN A 311 -33.92 -20.41 -10.68
N ARG A 312 -32.68 -20.04 -11.01
CA ARG A 312 -31.64 -20.92 -11.56
C ARG A 312 -30.70 -21.50 -10.52
N GLU A 313 -30.72 -20.95 -9.31
CA GLU A 313 -29.89 -21.38 -8.20
C GLU A 313 -30.75 -21.86 -6.99
N PRO A 314 -31.52 -22.90 -7.11
CA PRO A 314 -32.45 -23.35 -6.04
C PRO A 314 -31.70 -23.74 -4.75
N ASP A 315 -30.42 -24.08 -4.81
CA ASP A 315 -29.59 -24.36 -3.64
C ASP A 315 -29.21 -23.10 -2.84
N LYS A 316 -29.20 -21.95 -3.49
CA LYS A 316 -28.88 -20.65 -2.89
C LYS A 316 -30.07 -19.71 -2.72
N CYS A 317 -31.17 -19.98 -3.41
CA CYS A 317 -32.36 -19.16 -3.45
C CYS A 317 -33.60 -20.02 -3.21
N ALA A 318 -34.28 -19.84 -2.06
CA ALA A 318 -35.48 -20.58 -1.71
C ALA A 318 -36.72 -20.03 -2.40
N GLU A 319 -36.76 -18.74 -2.73
CA GLU A 319 -37.88 -18.05 -3.33
C GLU A 319 -37.40 -16.93 -4.24
N LEU A 320 -38.01 -16.80 -5.42
CA LEU A 320 -37.84 -15.66 -6.32
C LEU A 320 -39.21 -15.06 -6.60
N GLY A 321 -39.45 -13.81 -6.21
CA GLY A 321 -40.75 -13.21 -6.26
C GLY A 321 -40.76 -11.71 -6.51
N TRP A 322 -41.93 -11.19 -6.87
CA TRP A 322 -42.19 -9.78 -7.10
C TRP A 322 -42.79 -9.14 -5.86
N PHE A 323 -42.22 -8.03 -5.41
CA PHE A 323 -42.61 -7.31 -4.20
C PHE A 323 -42.85 -5.83 -4.51
N PRO A 324 -43.86 -5.20 -3.87
CA PRO A 324 -44.08 -3.77 -4.05
C PRO A 324 -42.89 -2.94 -3.63
N LEU A 325 -42.36 -2.09 -4.53
CA LEU A 325 -41.19 -1.25 -4.25
C LEU A 325 -41.50 -0.16 -3.22
N ASP A 326 -42.75 0.26 -3.09
CA ASP A 326 -43.24 1.25 -2.10
C ASP A 326 -43.58 0.65 -0.73
N ALA A 327 -43.61 -0.68 -0.63
CA ALA A 327 -43.90 -1.43 0.60
C ALA A 327 -42.94 -2.65 0.69
N LEU A 328 -41.66 -2.39 0.79
CA LEU A 328 -40.63 -3.44 0.88
C LEU A 328 -40.81 -4.27 2.16
N PRO A 329 -40.60 -5.61 2.10
CA PRO A 329 -40.69 -6.49 3.26
C PRO A 329 -39.68 -6.15 4.37
N ASP A 330 -40.06 -6.43 5.63
CA ASP A 330 -39.13 -6.21 6.77
C ASP A 330 -38.06 -7.30 6.88
N ASP A 331 -38.26 -8.48 6.32
CA ASP A 331 -37.34 -9.60 6.30
C ASP A 331 -36.30 -9.50 5.14
N MET A 332 -35.74 -8.31 4.96
CA MET A 332 -34.71 -8.04 3.96
C MET A 332 -33.32 -7.89 4.58
N VAL A 333 -32.30 -8.10 3.76
CA VAL A 333 -30.94 -7.68 4.10
C VAL A 333 -30.91 -6.15 4.19
N ALA A 334 -30.40 -5.61 5.30
CA ALA A 334 -30.54 -4.19 5.64
C ALA A 334 -29.92 -3.26 4.58
N TYR A 335 -28.71 -3.51 4.12
CA TYR A 335 -28.07 -2.65 3.11
C TYR A 335 -28.78 -2.74 1.74
N CYS A 336 -29.35 -3.89 1.40
CA CYS A 336 -30.11 -4.05 0.16
C CYS A 336 -31.41 -3.22 0.20
N ARG A 337 -32.15 -3.31 1.31
CA ARG A 337 -33.35 -2.47 1.52
C ARG A 337 -32.99 -0.98 1.48
N ALA A 338 -31.93 -0.57 2.19
CA ALA A 338 -31.43 0.81 2.17
C ALA A 338 -31.10 1.30 0.75
N GLY A 339 -30.49 0.44 -0.08
CA GLY A 339 -30.22 0.75 -1.48
C GLY A 339 -31.50 0.95 -2.32
N LEU A 340 -32.51 0.10 -2.13
CA LEU A 340 -33.80 0.25 -2.83
C LEU A 340 -34.59 1.50 -2.34
N GLU A 341 -34.51 1.83 -1.07
CA GLU A 341 -35.10 3.05 -0.51
C GLU A 341 -34.40 4.30 -1.04
N ALA A 342 -33.04 4.30 -1.10
CA ALA A 342 -32.28 5.37 -1.70
C ALA A 342 -32.57 5.55 -3.20
N TYR A 343 -32.74 4.44 -3.93
CA TYR A 343 -33.17 4.46 -5.33
C TYR A 343 -34.56 5.14 -5.48
N ARG A 344 -35.52 4.81 -4.62
CA ARG A 344 -36.86 5.45 -4.61
C ARG A 344 -36.77 6.94 -4.30
N ALA A 345 -35.88 7.33 -3.41
CA ALA A 345 -35.63 8.74 -3.07
C ALA A 345 -34.89 9.52 -4.17
N GLY A 346 -34.42 8.83 -5.22
CA GLY A 346 -33.67 9.46 -6.32
C GLY A 346 -32.22 9.76 -5.97
N GLU A 347 -31.72 9.18 -4.89
CA GLU A 347 -30.31 9.29 -4.50
C GLU A 347 -29.40 8.55 -5.48
N ARG A 348 -28.16 9.05 -5.69
CA ARG A 348 -27.22 8.46 -6.63
C ARG A 348 -25.98 7.90 -5.98
N PHE A 349 -25.56 8.50 -4.87
CA PHE A 349 -24.39 8.09 -4.11
C PHE A 349 -24.77 8.08 -2.64
N VAL A 350 -24.60 6.91 -1.98
CA VAL A 350 -24.97 6.74 -0.58
C VAL A 350 -23.94 5.92 0.19
N LEU A 351 -23.89 6.11 1.49
CA LEU A 351 -23.18 5.23 2.42
C LEU A 351 -24.19 4.43 3.23
N HIS A 352 -23.89 3.17 3.51
CA HIS A 352 -24.61 2.35 4.47
C HIS A 352 -23.59 1.55 5.31
N TRP A 353 -23.30 2.05 6.51
CA TRP A 353 -22.15 1.59 7.29
C TRP A 353 -22.58 1.02 8.63
N HIS A 354 -22.64 -0.32 8.72
CA HIS A 354 -22.95 -0.99 9.98
C HIS A 354 -21.76 -0.98 10.93
N GLU A 355 -22.08 -0.91 12.23
CA GLU A 355 -21.14 -1.09 13.32
C GLU A 355 -21.20 -2.53 13.86
N PRO A 356 -20.16 -3.00 14.58
CA PRO A 356 -20.20 -4.31 15.23
C PRO A 356 -21.41 -4.42 16.20
N GLY A 357 -22.23 -5.45 16.00
CA GLY A 357 -23.43 -5.68 16.81
C GLY A 357 -24.75 -5.22 16.15
N ASP A 358 -24.70 -4.48 15.05
CA ASP A 358 -25.91 -4.18 14.26
C ASP A 358 -26.50 -5.48 13.67
N SER A 359 -27.79 -5.48 13.37
CA SER A 359 -28.46 -6.59 12.69
C SER A 359 -28.06 -6.63 11.21
N ILE A 360 -27.91 -7.85 10.66
CA ILE A 360 -27.72 -8.05 9.23
C ILE A 360 -29.01 -7.85 8.44
N GLY A 361 -30.14 -8.19 9.05
CA GLY A 361 -31.48 -7.90 8.53
C GLY A 361 -31.96 -6.53 8.99
N VAL A 362 -33.03 -6.07 8.38
CA VAL A 362 -33.71 -4.83 8.78
C VAL A 362 -34.08 -4.89 10.26
N ASP A 363 -33.73 -3.85 10.99
CA ASP A 363 -34.13 -3.64 12.39
C ASP A 363 -34.90 -2.32 12.45
N PRO A 364 -36.28 -2.38 12.55
CA PRO A 364 -37.09 -1.17 12.58
C PRO A 364 -36.83 -0.26 13.80
N GLY A 365 -36.23 -0.81 14.87
CA GLY A 365 -35.81 -0.07 16.06
C GLY A 365 -34.35 0.33 16.09
N GLY A 366 -33.61 -0.10 15.10
CA GLY A 366 -32.16 0.14 14.99
C GLY A 366 -31.81 1.54 14.49
N PRO A 367 -30.51 1.88 14.53
CA PRO A 367 -30.05 3.17 14.03
C PRO A 367 -30.16 3.25 12.50
N ASP A 368 -30.54 4.42 12.00
CA ASP A 368 -30.42 4.69 10.56
C ASP A 368 -28.95 4.74 10.15
N ARG A 369 -28.58 3.89 9.21
CA ARG A 369 -27.21 3.74 8.69
C ARG A 369 -27.04 4.29 7.27
N LEU A 370 -28.12 4.81 6.67
CA LEU A 370 -28.09 5.37 5.33
C LEU A 370 -27.72 6.86 5.37
N VAL A 371 -26.67 7.21 4.65
CA VAL A 371 -26.20 8.60 4.51
C VAL A 371 -26.08 8.95 3.02
N PRO A 372 -26.99 9.78 2.48
CA PRO A 372 -26.85 10.31 1.13
C PRO A 372 -25.60 11.19 0.99
N LEU A 373 -24.88 11.00 -0.10
CA LEU A 373 -23.72 11.83 -0.43
C LEU A 373 -24.15 12.92 -1.44
N PRO A 374 -23.95 14.21 -1.11
CA PRO A 374 -24.36 15.28 -2.02
C PRO A 374 -23.55 15.26 -3.31
N VAL A 375 -24.22 15.38 -4.44
CA VAL A 375 -23.61 15.54 -5.74
C VAL A 375 -23.56 17.01 -6.13
N SER A 376 -22.46 17.45 -6.72
CA SER A 376 -22.38 18.81 -7.28
C SER A 376 -23.34 18.95 -8.47
N SER A 377 -24.02 20.10 -8.56
CA SER A 377 -24.82 20.42 -9.75
C SER A 377 -23.94 20.37 -11.02
N PRO A 378 -24.46 19.91 -12.17
CA PRO A 378 -23.69 19.87 -13.40
C PRO A 378 -23.15 21.28 -13.72
N VAL A 379 -21.84 21.36 -13.95
CA VAL A 379 -21.23 22.60 -14.44
C VAL A 379 -21.82 22.91 -15.80
N THR A 380 -22.62 23.98 -15.89
CA THR A 380 -23.14 24.47 -17.16
C THR A 380 -21.94 24.88 -18.04
N ARG A 381 -21.58 24.08 -19.01
CA ARG A 381 -20.62 24.49 -20.04
C ARG A 381 -21.29 25.62 -20.82
N THR A 382 -20.89 26.86 -20.54
CA THR A 382 -21.12 27.95 -21.48
C THR A 382 -20.37 27.61 -22.76
N ALA A 383 -21.09 27.42 -23.84
CA ALA A 383 -20.49 27.26 -25.17
C ALA A 383 -19.58 28.47 -25.41
N PRO A 384 -18.38 28.28 -25.98
CA PRO A 384 -17.55 29.41 -26.40
C PRO A 384 -18.33 30.20 -27.43
N GLY A 385 -18.62 31.48 -27.12
CA GLY A 385 -19.26 32.39 -28.06
C GLY A 385 -18.44 32.48 -29.35
N HIS A 386 -19.05 32.20 -30.45
CA HIS A 386 -18.50 32.53 -31.77
C HIS A 386 -18.40 34.05 -31.83
N SER A 387 -17.21 34.57 -31.58
CA SER A 387 -16.84 35.94 -31.99
C SER A 387 -16.79 35.99 -33.51
N ALA A 388 -17.82 36.56 -34.10
CA ALA A 388 -17.74 36.98 -35.51
C ALA A 388 -16.70 38.11 -35.57
N ILE A 389 -15.63 37.88 -36.29
CA ILE A 389 -14.65 38.90 -36.69
C ILE A 389 -15.26 39.64 -37.92
N PRO A 390 -15.21 40.97 -37.95
CA PRO A 390 -15.73 41.78 -39.04
C PRO A 390 -14.95 41.65 -40.35
#